data_075fc2a034f8f9087e1bdd35adf99346
#
_entry.id   075fc2a034f8f9087e1bdd35adf99346
#
_cell.length_a   1.000
_cell.length_b   1.000
_cell.length_c   1.000
_cell.angle_alpha   90.00
_cell.angle_beta   90.00
_cell.angle_gamma   90.00
#
_symmetry.space_group_name_H-M   'P 1'
#
loop_
_entity.id
_entity.type
_entity.pdbx_description
1 polymer ?
#
loop_
_entity_poly.entity_id
_entity_poly.type
_entity_poly.pdbx_seq_one_letter_code
_entity_poly.pdbx_strand_id
1 'polypeptide(L)'
;MLAKRELDKINGELAKLERELSVLNARYEEAMLEKQQLEEETGIMERRLLAADKLIGGLSSENERWTVELKDLREQRVRLLGDCLICAPFLAYVGAFSWEYRDRLVYQMWQNAIVQRGIPMSQPFRVEQMLTSEVEISKWTAEGLPPDELSTQNGILTTQASRFPLCIDPQQQVLQLHHRCRVLVKQLARIPAGIIEAAPRKGNSRQVVHTRASFTKQYNLVLANGR
;
A
#
# COMPACT_ATOMS: atom_id res chain seq x y z
N MET A 1 -88.32 -51.55 23.79
CA MET A 1 -87.04 -51.67 24.50
C MET A 1 -85.89 -51.90 23.52
N LEU A 2 -86.01 -52.66 22.46
CA LEU A 2 -84.91 -52.93 21.49
C LEU A 2 -84.42 -51.67 20.72
N ALA A 3 -85.30 -50.86 20.19
CA ALA A 3 -84.99 -49.67 19.43
C ALA A 3 -84.17 -48.61 20.22
N LYS A 4 -84.42 -48.53 21.53
CA LYS A 4 -83.64 -47.59 22.40
C LYS A 4 -82.23 -48.07 22.60
N ARG A 5 -81.97 -49.37 22.68
CA ARG A 5 -80.62 -49.95 22.77
C ARG A 5 -79.83 -49.79 21.48
N GLU A 6 -80.44 -49.86 20.33
CA GLU A 6 -79.84 -49.66 19.04
C GLU A 6 -79.48 -48.17 18.85
N LEU A 7 -80.39 -47.28 19.28
CA LEU A 7 -80.14 -45.80 19.20
C LEU A 7 -78.96 -45.38 20.12
N ASP A 8 -78.89 -45.97 21.33
CA ASP A 8 -77.76 -45.71 22.25
C ASP A 8 -76.43 -46.23 21.68
N LYS A 9 -76.44 -47.36 20.98
CA LYS A 9 -75.28 -47.93 20.34
C LYS A 9 -74.78 -47.04 19.16
N ILE A 10 -75.73 -46.62 18.29
CA ILE A 10 -75.43 -45.72 17.19
C ILE A 10 -74.92 -44.38 17.67
N ASN A 11 -75.47 -43.77 18.71
CA ASN A 11 -75.00 -42.55 19.31
C ASN A 11 -73.64 -42.74 19.92
N GLY A 12 -73.28 -43.88 20.51
CA GLY A 12 -71.99 -44.24 21.02
C GLY A 12 -70.92 -44.36 19.89
N GLU A 13 -71.29 -44.96 18.77
CA GLU A 13 -70.40 -45.02 17.58
C GLU A 13 -70.24 -43.67 16.94
N LEU A 14 -71.29 -42.87 16.88
CA LEU A 14 -71.21 -41.48 16.34
C LEU A 14 -70.32 -40.57 17.18
N ALA A 15 -70.47 -40.64 18.52
CA ALA A 15 -69.58 -39.90 19.43
C ALA A 15 -68.10 -40.35 19.38
N LYS A 16 -67.84 -41.62 19.04
CA LYS A 16 -66.49 -42.13 18.81
C LYS A 16 -65.93 -41.61 17.50
N LEU A 17 -66.67 -41.65 16.40
CA LEU A 17 -66.29 -41.11 15.12
C LEU A 17 -66.05 -39.60 15.19
N GLU A 18 -66.88 -38.83 15.88
CA GLU A 18 -66.70 -37.41 16.08
C GLU A 18 -65.40 -37.08 16.79
N ARG A 19 -65.02 -37.89 17.80
CA ARG A 19 -63.71 -37.73 18.51
C ARG A 19 -62.53 -38.04 17.60
N GLU A 20 -62.63 -39.14 16.83
CA GLU A 20 -61.62 -39.52 15.84
C GLU A 20 -61.42 -38.41 14.77
N LEU A 21 -62.51 -37.84 14.31
CA LEU A 21 -62.54 -36.77 13.31
C LEU A 21 -61.95 -35.48 13.88
N SER A 22 -62.26 -35.15 15.14
CA SER A 22 -61.63 -33.99 15.84
C SER A 22 -60.14 -34.17 16.01
N VAL A 23 -59.63 -35.34 16.37
CA VAL A 23 -58.20 -35.63 16.48
C VAL A 23 -57.52 -35.56 15.10
N LEU A 24 -58.19 -36.09 14.06
CA LEU A 24 -57.66 -36.05 12.70
C LEU A 24 -57.56 -34.61 12.16
N ASN A 25 -58.60 -33.80 12.40
CA ASN A 25 -58.59 -32.39 12.01
C ASN A 25 -57.50 -31.61 12.75
N ALA A 26 -57.30 -31.84 14.05
CA ALA A 26 -56.20 -31.19 14.79
C ALA A 26 -54.84 -31.57 14.21
N ARG A 27 -54.60 -32.84 13.89
CA ARG A 27 -53.36 -33.28 13.23
C ARG A 27 -53.21 -32.69 11.82
N TYR A 28 -54.27 -32.54 11.08
CA TYR A 28 -54.27 -31.94 9.76
C TYR A 28 -53.87 -30.43 9.85
N GLU A 29 -54.46 -29.71 10.78
CA GLU A 29 -54.10 -28.29 11.03
C GLU A 29 -52.65 -28.13 11.44
N GLU A 30 -52.16 -29.00 12.36
CA GLU A 30 -50.76 -29.00 12.77
C GLU A 30 -49.82 -29.28 11.61
N ALA A 31 -50.12 -30.32 10.78
CA ALA A 31 -49.34 -30.65 9.59
C ALA A 31 -49.34 -29.53 8.52
N MET A 32 -50.48 -28.86 8.35
CA MET A 32 -50.57 -27.70 7.44
C MET A 32 -49.72 -26.52 7.91
N LEU A 33 -49.70 -26.28 9.21
CA LEU A 33 -48.91 -25.21 9.81
C LEU A 33 -47.41 -25.53 9.69
N GLU A 34 -47.03 -26.77 9.98
CA GLU A 34 -45.63 -27.23 9.78
C GLU A 34 -45.21 -27.16 8.32
N LYS A 35 -46.08 -27.56 7.39
CA LYS A 35 -45.81 -27.41 5.94
C LYS A 35 -45.59 -25.96 5.55
N GLN A 36 -46.40 -25.04 6.02
CA GLN A 36 -46.24 -23.60 5.73
C GLN A 36 -44.94 -23.05 6.29
N GLN A 37 -44.54 -23.42 7.51
CA GLN A 37 -43.25 -23.03 8.11
C GLN A 37 -42.07 -23.53 7.28
N LEU A 38 -42.10 -24.80 6.85
CA LEU A 38 -41.08 -25.39 5.99
C LEU A 38 -41.00 -24.71 4.61
N GLU A 39 -42.13 -24.35 4.03
CA GLU A 39 -42.17 -23.60 2.76
C GLU A 39 -41.53 -22.20 2.92
N GLU A 40 -41.79 -21.49 4.02
CA GLU A 40 -41.18 -20.20 4.32
C GLU A 40 -39.67 -20.33 4.56
N GLU A 41 -39.25 -21.31 5.35
CA GLU A 41 -37.81 -21.57 5.59
C GLU A 41 -37.08 -21.94 4.30
N THR A 42 -37.69 -22.80 3.46
CA THR A 42 -37.14 -23.18 2.16
C THR A 42 -36.96 -21.95 1.26
N GLY A 43 -37.97 -21.08 1.18
CA GLY A 43 -37.89 -19.84 0.41
C GLY A 43 -36.85 -18.85 0.91
N ILE A 44 -36.58 -18.83 2.23
CA ILE A 44 -35.49 -18.02 2.80
C ILE A 44 -34.13 -18.63 2.44
N MET A 45 -33.98 -19.95 2.55
CA MET A 45 -32.74 -20.64 2.21
C MET A 45 -32.40 -20.53 0.72
N GLU A 46 -33.37 -20.68 -0.18
CA GLU A 46 -33.15 -20.47 -1.60
C GLU A 46 -32.66 -19.09 -1.95
N ARG A 47 -33.26 -18.06 -1.34
CA ARG A 47 -32.79 -16.67 -1.52
C ARG A 47 -31.37 -16.46 -1.01
N ARG A 48 -30.99 -17.04 0.14
CA ARG A 48 -29.64 -16.99 0.71
C ARG A 48 -28.64 -17.71 -0.20
N LEU A 49 -29.02 -18.87 -0.73
CA LEU A 49 -28.17 -19.67 -1.62
C LEU A 49 -27.92 -18.94 -2.93
N LEU A 50 -28.93 -18.33 -3.52
CA LEU A 50 -28.80 -17.51 -4.72
C LEU A 50 -27.93 -16.28 -4.50
N ALA A 51 -28.04 -15.63 -3.33
CA ALA A 51 -27.20 -14.50 -2.97
C ALA A 51 -25.73 -14.93 -2.76
N ALA A 52 -25.50 -16.07 -2.11
CA ALA A 52 -24.17 -16.65 -1.93
C ALA A 52 -23.53 -17.03 -3.27
N ASP A 53 -24.27 -17.64 -4.17
CA ASP A 53 -23.79 -18.01 -5.51
C ASP A 53 -23.37 -16.78 -6.33
N LYS A 54 -24.19 -15.73 -6.32
CA LYS A 54 -23.82 -14.44 -6.94
C LYS A 54 -22.57 -13.83 -6.33
N LEU A 55 -22.41 -13.93 -5.02
CA LEU A 55 -21.24 -13.40 -4.32
C LEU A 55 -19.97 -14.20 -4.65
N ILE A 56 -20.06 -15.52 -4.67
CA ILE A 56 -18.96 -16.42 -5.05
C ILE A 56 -18.55 -16.17 -6.51
N GLY A 57 -19.52 -16.08 -7.42
CA GLY A 57 -19.27 -15.78 -8.83
C GLY A 57 -18.61 -14.40 -9.03
N GLY A 58 -19.05 -13.39 -8.29
CA GLY A 58 -18.47 -12.04 -8.34
C GLY A 58 -17.04 -11.96 -7.79
N LEU A 59 -16.71 -12.79 -6.80
CA LEU A 59 -15.37 -12.81 -6.18
C LEU A 59 -14.38 -13.75 -6.89
N SER A 60 -14.83 -14.59 -7.80
CA SER A 60 -13.98 -15.55 -8.52
C SER A 60 -12.85 -14.84 -9.29
N SER A 61 -13.17 -13.80 -10.05
CA SER A 61 -12.19 -13.00 -10.79
C SER A 61 -11.18 -12.29 -9.89
N GLU A 62 -11.63 -11.80 -8.74
CA GLU A 62 -10.76 -11.18 -7.75
C GLU A 62 -9.78 -12.19 -7.11
N ASN A 63 -10.24 -13.40 -6.84
CA ASN A 63 -9.41 -14.47 -6.31
C ASN A 63 -8.29 -14.86 -7.29
N GLU A 64 -8.61 -14.99 -8.59
CA GLU A 64 -7.62 -15.24 -9.63
C GLU A 64 -6.59 -14.10 -9.71
N ARG A 65 -7.06 -12.85 -9.73
CA ARG A 65 -6.21 -11.67 -9.73
C ARG A 65 -5.26 -11.66 -8.52
N TRP A 66 -5.78 -11.84 -7.33
CA TRP A 66 -4.97 -11.87 -6.11
C TRP A 66 -3.98 -13.03 -6.06
N THR A 67 -4.32 -14.16 -6.64
CA THR A 67 -3.40 -15.29 -6.73
C THR A 67 -2.19 -14.98 -7.60
N VAL A 68 -2.40 -14.32 -8.74
CA VAL A 68 -1.32 -13.85 -9.62
C VAL A 68 -0.49 -12.78 -8.92
N GLU A 69 -1.14 -11.77 -8.34
CA GLU A 69 -0.50 -10.68 -7.61
C GLU A 69 0.36 -11.18 -6.44
N LEU A 70 -0.11 -12.17 -5.68
CA LEU A 70 0.66 -12.81 -4.62
C LEU A 70 1.92 -13.50 -5.12
N LYS A 71 1.87 -14.11 -6.30
CA LYS A 71 3.04 -14.72 -6.92
C LYS A 71 4.05 -13.63 -7.30
N ASP A 72 3.61 -12.58 -7.95
CA ASP A 72 4.46 -11.45 -8.36
C ASP A 72 5.10 -10.75 -7.15
N LEU A 73 4.33 -10.52 -6.09
CA LEU A 73 4.84 -9.94 -4.84
C LEU A 73 5.89 -10.82 -4.16
N ARG A 74 5.74 -12.14 -4.22
CA ARG A 74 6.77 -13.07 -3.70
C ARG A 74 8.07 -12.97 -4.48
N GLU A 75 8.00 -12.86 -5.80
CA GLU A 75 9.16 -12.66 -6.66
C GLU A 75 9.82 -11.31 -6.42
N GLN A 76 9.03 -10.24 -6.32
CA GLN A 76 9.52 -8.90 -6.00
C GLN A 76 10.22 -8.87 -4.64
N ARG A 77 9.68 -9.55 -3.63
CA ARG A 77 10.31 -9.63 -2.30
C ARG A 77 11.72 -10.24 -2.35
N VAL A 78 11.94 -11.22 -3.22
CA VAL A 78 13.28 -11.82 -3.37
C VAL A 78 14.25 -10.85 -4.04
N ARG A 79 13.77 -10.09 -5.07
CA ARG A 79 14.59 -9.09 -5.78
C ARG A 79 14.91 -7.87 -4.93
N LEU A 80 14.03 -7.56 -3.97
CA LEU A 80 14.17 -6.42 -3.07
C LEU A 80 15.51 -6.40 -2.31
N LEU A 81 16.11 -7.57 -2.06
CA LEU A 81 17.41 -7.67 -1.40
C LEU A 81 18.50 -6.97 -2.21
N GLY A 82 18.59 -7.24 -3.52
CA GLY A 82 19.55 -6.61 -4.42
C GLY A 82 19.30 -5.12 -4.59
N ASP A 83 18.03 -4.77 -4.71
CA ASP A 83 17.61 -3.37 -4.86
C ASP A 83 17.99 -2.53 -3.63
N CYS A 84 17.75 -3.06 -2.42
CA CYS A 84 18.15 -2.40 -1.17
C CYS A 84 19.66 -2.26 -1.02
N LEU A 85 20.43 -3.23 -1.51
CA LEU A 85 21.90 -3.17 -1.47
C LEU A 85 22.48 -2.04 -2.34
N ILE A 86 21.75 -1.57 -3.34
CA ILE A 86 22.12 -0.38 -4.13
C ILE A 86 21.55 0.89 -3.50
N CYS A 87 20.29 0.88 -3.06
CA CYS A 87 19.63 2.06 -2.52
C CYS A 87 20.27 2.56 -1.23
N ALA A 88 20.70 1.67 -0.35
CA ALA A 88 21.29 2.06 0.93
C ALA A 88 22.62 2.85 0.77
N PRO A 89 23.62 2.39 0.01
CA PRO A 89 24.83 3.19 -0.22
C PRO A 89 24.56 4.41 -1.12
N PHE A 90 23.58 4.36 -2.02
CA PHE A 90 23.14 5.54 -2.76
C PHE A 90 22.73 6.66 -1.79
N LEU A 91 21.82 6.40 -0.87
CA LEU A 91 21.36 7.38 0.11
C LEU A 91 22.49 7.86 1.06
N ALA A 92 23.47 6.99 1.34
CA ALA A 92 24.51 7.29 2.32
C ALA A 92 25.71 8.03 1.74
N TYR A 93 26.11 7.76 0.49
CA TYR A 93 27.41 8.17 -0.02
C TYR A 93 27.37 8.94 -1.34
N VAL A 94 26.35 8.79 -2.17
CA VAL A 94 26.35 9.25 -3.56
C VAL A 94 26.14 10.78 -3.69
N GLY A 95 25.60 11.41 -2.66
CA GLY A 95 25.26 12.83 -2.69
C GLY A 95 26.40 13.79 -3.06
N ALA A 96 27.65 13.43 -2.76
CA ALA A 96 28.82 14.25 -3.03
C ALA A 96 29.36 14.15 -4.47
N PHE A 97 28.82 13.26 -5.28
CA PHE A 97 29.35 12.99 -6.62
C PHE A 97 28.56 13.69 -7.72
N SER A 98 29.24 13.98 -8.86
CA SER A 98 28.59 14.46 -10.08
C SER A 98 27.68 13.39 -10.69
N TRP A 99 26.75 13.80 -11.57
CA TRP A 99 25.82 12.90 -12.20
C TRP A 99 26.50 11.76 -12.98
N GLU A 100 27.50 12.05 -13.77
CA GLU A 100 28.26 11.08 -14.56
C GLU A 100 28.93 10.00 -13.67
N TYR A 101 29.46 10.44 -12.52
CA TYR A 101 30.07 9.51 -11.58
C TYR A 101 29.03 8.67 -10.85
N ARG A 102 27.89 9.25 -10.52
CA ARG A 102 26.75 8.52 -9.92
C ARG A 102 26.25 7.43 -10.86
N ASP A 103 26.04 7.76 -12.13
CA ASP A 103 25.60 6.82 -13.16
C ASP A 103 26.58 5.65 -13.28
N ARG A 104 27.88 5.94 -13.43
CA ARG A 104 28.90 4.90 -13.49
C ARG A 104 28.95 4.05 -12.22
N LEU A 105 28.89 4.65 -11.04
CA LEU A 105 29.01 3.97 -9.77
C LEU A 105 27.80 3.06 -9.52
N VAL A 106 26.61 3.56 -9.70
CA VAL A 106 25.34 2.87 -9.38
C VAL A 106 25.02 1.81 -10.43
N TYR A 107 24.95 2.22 -11.69
CA TYR A 107 24.44 1.35 -12.75
C TYR A 107 25.50 0.48 -13.42
N GLN A 108 26.77 0.89 -13.43
CA GLN A 108 27.85 0.10 -14.06
C GLN A 108 28.63 -0.69 -13.01
N MET A 109 29.03 -0.10 -11.90
CA MET A 109 29.89 -0.80 -10.92
C MET A 109 29.07 -1.63 -9.91
N TRP A 110 28.14 -1.02 -9.19
CA TRP A 110 27.41 -1.72 -8.13
C TRP A 110 26.43 -2.74 -8.68
N GLN A 111 25.67 -2.38 -9.71
CA GLN A 111 24.72 -3.30 -10.35
C GLN A 111 25.43 -4.53 -10.91
N ASN A 112 26.56 -4.36 -11.63
CA ASN A 112 27.34 -5.47 -12.14
C ASN A 112 27.94 -6.32 -11.01
N ALA A 113 28.40 -5.72 -9.94
CA ALA A 113 28.92 -6.46 -8.78
C ALA A 113 27.86 -7.32 -8.09
N ILE A 114 26.60 -6.87 -8.02
CA ILE A 114 25.47 -7.62 -7.47
C ILE A 114 25.11 -8.78 -8.39
N VAL A 115 25.02 -8.52 -9.69
CA VAL A 115 24.73 -9.56 -10.70
C VAL A 115 25.83 -10.64 -10.72
N GLN A 116 27.09 -10.25 -10.67
CA GLN A 116 28.23 -11.21 -10.61
C GLN A 116 28.20 -12.10 -9.36
N ARG A 117 27.66 -11.60 -8.25
CA ARG A 117 27.49 -12.37 -7.02
C ARG A 117 26.23 -13.22 -6.99
N GLY A 118 25.44 -13.22 -8.07
CA GLY A 118 24.18 -13.98 -8.16
C GLY A 118 23.09 -13.51 -7.21
N ILE A 119 23.16 -12.24 -6.73
CA ILE A 119 22.12 -11.69 -5.87
C ILE A 119 20.94 -11.25 -6.75
N PRO A 120 19.72 -11.72 -6.48
CA PRO A 120 18.55 -11.35 -7.24
C PRO A 120 18.23 -9.86 -7.08
N MET A 121 17.98 -9.18 -8.20
CA MET A 121 17.60 -7.78 -8.24
C MET A 121 16.59 -7.52 -9.35
N SER A 122 15.91 -6.41 -9.30
CA SER A 122 14.96 -5.96 -10.34
C SER A 122 15.68 -5.57 -11.62
N GLN A 123 15.10 -5.92 -12.78
CA GLN A 123 15.61 -5.51 -14.08
C GLN A 123 14.42 -5.04 -14.95
N PRO A 124 14.47 -3.84 -15.50
CA PRO A 124 15.50 -2.79 -15.32
C PRO A 124 15.43 -2.17 -13.91
N PHE A 125 16.58 -1.89 -13.30
CA PHE A 125 16.67 -1.23 -12.00
C PHE A 125 16.89 0.28 -12.18
N ARG A 126 16.10 1.08 -11.49
CA ARG A 126 16.23 2.53 -11.38
C ARG A 126 16.03 2.94 -9.92
N VAL A 127 16.99 3.71 -9.40
CA VAL A 127 16.95 4.18 -8.00
C VAL A 127 15.74 5.07 -7.75
N GLU A 128 15.38 5.89 -8.72
CA GLU A 128 14.25 6.80 -8.66
C GLU A 128 12.93 6.06 -8.49
N GLN A 129 12.74 4.98 -9.25
CA GLN A 129 11.52 4.16 -9.19
C GLN A 129 11.38 3.39 -7.87
N MET A 130 12.52 3.07 -7.25
CA MET A 130 12.54 2.32 -6.01
C MET A 130 12.33 3.21 -4.77
N LEU A 131 12.88 4.42 -4.77
CA LEU A 131 12.89 5.31 -3.62
C LEU A 131 11.82 6.39 -3.65
N THR A 132 11.17 6.63 -4.77
CA THR A 132 10.13 7.65 -4.89
C THR A 132 9.01 7.21 -5.82
N SER A 133 7.89 7.91 -5.79
CA SER A 133 6.75 7.70 -6.69
C SER A 133 6.69 8.79 -7.75
N GLU A 134 6.08 8.50 -8.90
CA GLU A 134 5.84 9.49 -9.96
C GLU A 134 5.02 10.69 -9.44
N VAL A 135 4.13 10.44 -8.48
CA VAL A 135 3.32 11.48 -7.83
C VAL A 135 4.21 12.44 -7.04
N GLU A 136 5.22 11.93 -6.31
CA GLU A 136 6.17 12.77 -5.58
C GLU A 136 7.05 13.57 -6.54
N ILE A 137 7.54 12.96 -7.60
CA ILE A 137 8.33 13.65 -8.63
C ILE A 137 7.52 14.78 -9.27
N SER A 138 6.27 14.51 -9.65
CA SER A 138 5.36 15.52 -10.19
C SER A 138 5.12 16.67 -9.21
N LYS A 139 4.99 16.37 -7.93
CA LYS A 139 4.84 17.36 -6.88
C LYS A 139 6.08 18.24 -6.76
N TRP A 140 7.27 17.64 -6.73
CA TRP A 140 8.53 18.40 -6.69
C TRP A 140 8.71 19.29 -7.94
N THR A 141 8.32 18.79 -9.11
CA THR A 141 8.36 19.57 -10.36
C THR A 141 7.40 20.76 -10.28
N ALA A 142 6.19 20.58 -9.76
CA ALA A 142 5.24 21.66 -9.52
C ALA A 142 5.74 22.69 -8.49
N GLU A 143 6.58 22.27 -7.55
CA GLU A 143 7.23 23.10 -6.55
C GLU A 143 8.49 23.84 -7.11
N GLY A 144 8.91 23.54 -8.34
CA GLY A 144 9.99 24.23 -9.05
C GLY A 144 11.30 23.44 -9.15
N LEU A 145 11.31 22.14 -8.78
CA LEU A 145 12.48 21.29 -9.04
C LEU A 145 12.52 20.95 -10.54
N PRO A 146 13.67 21.13 -11.23
CA PRO A 146 13.83 20.73 -12.61
C PRO A 146 13.52 19.23 -12.81
N PRO A 147 12.85 18.82 -13.91
CA PRO A 147 12.48 17.44 -14.16
C PRO A 147 13.63 16.60 -14.75
N ASP A 148 14.86 16.90 -14.38
CA ASP A 148 16.03 16.13 -14.76
C ASP A 148 16.38 15.06 -13.71
N GLU A 149 17.05 14.01 -14.15
CA GLU A 149 17.39 12.86 -13.33
C GLU A 149 18.24 13.25 -12.11
N LEU A 150 19.21 14.17 -12.30
CA LEU A 150 20.07 14.65 -11.23
C LEU A 150 19.26 15.38 -10.14
N SER A 151 18.38 16.27 -10.53
CA SER A 151 17.52 17.02 -9.62
C SER A 151 16.59 16.08 -8.85
N THR A 152 16.02 15.09 -9.53
CA THR A 152 15.20 14.05 -8.89
C THR A 152 16.02 13.25 -7.88
N GLN A 153 17.22 12.80 -8.23
CA GLN A 153 18.12 12.11 -7.31
C GLN A 153 18.51 12.98 -6.10
N ASN A 154 18.77 14.26 -6.32
CA ASN A 154 19.03 15.20 -5.22
C ASN A 154 17.80 15.40 -4.32
N GLY A 155 16.60 15.44 -4.89
CA GLY A 155 15.35 15.44 -4.16
C GLY A 155 15.21 14.20 -3.26
N ILE A 156 15.48 13.02 -3.80
CA ILE A 156 15.47 11.76 -3.05
C ILE A 156 16.50 11.79 -1.91
N LEU A 157 17.74 12.16 -2.19
CA LEU A 157 18.81 12.26 -1.19
C LEU A 157 18.47 13.24 -0.07
N THR A 158 17.76 14.31 -0.39
CA THR A 158 17.36 15.33 0.57
C THR A 158 16.20 14.88 1.45
N THR A 159 15.24 14.11 0.90
CA THR A 159 14.01 13.73 1.59
C THR A 159 14.08 12.36 2.27
N GLN A 160 14.80 11.40 1.68
CA GLN A 160 14.82 10.00 2.14
C GLN A 160 16.07 9.63 2.96
N ALA A 161 17.13 10.44 2.92
CA ALA A 161 18.32 10.14 3.69
C ALA A 161 18.06 10.23 5.20
N SER A 162 18.63 9.29 5.97
CA SER A 162 18.52 9.27 7.42
C SER A 162 19.31 10.39 8.11
N ARG A 163 20.28 10.98 7.41
CA ARG A 163 21.12 12.09 7.87
C ARG A 163 20.62 13.40 7.30
N PHE A 164 20.82 14.49 8.03
CA PHE A 164 20.48 15.81 7.53
C PHE A 164 21.31 16.15 6.29
N PRO A 165 20.66 16.58 5.19
CA PRO A 165 21.37 16.98 3.99
C PRO A 165 22.07 18.31 4.19
N LEU A 166 23.35 18.38 3.81
CA LEU A 166 24.08 19.63 3.61
C LEU A 166 24.13 19.89 2.11
N CYS A 167 23.33 20.84 1.63
CA CYS A 167 23.21 21.14 0.21
C CYS A 167 24.17 22.26 -0.18
N ILE A 168 24.97 22.01 -1.23
CA ILE A 168 25.74 23.06 -1.93
C ILE A 168 24.93 23.36 -3.20
N ASP A 169 24.23 24.49 -3.19
CA ASP A 169 23.27 24.87 -4.22
C ASP A 169 23.58 26.26 -4.79
N PRO A 170 24.49 26.35 -5.77
CA PRO A 170 24.84 27.62 -6.38
C PRO A 170 23.71 28.22 -7.23
N GLN A 171 22.73 27.42 -7.66
CA GLN A 171 21.59 27.88 -8.47
C GLN A 171 20.33 28.16 -7.67
N GLN A 172 20.37 27.97 -6.35
CA GLN A 172 19.26 28.16 -5.43
C GLN A 172 18.01 27.29 -5.72
N GLN A 173 18.20 26.11 -6.33
CA GLN A 173 17.14 25.16 -6.63
C GLN A 173 16.55 24.53 -5.36
N VAL A 174 17.42 24.18 -4.41
CA VAL A 174 17.00 23.60 -3.13
C VAL A 174 16.26 24.61 -2.27
N LEU A 175 16.61 25.90 -2.37
CA LEU A 175 15.90 26.98 -1.68
C LEU A 175 14.46 27.12 -2.17
N GLN A 176 14.20 26.94 -3.46
CA GLN A 176 12.84 26.96 -4.02
C GLN A 176 12.02 25.77 -3.53
N LEU A 177 12.60 24.58 -3.54
CA LEU A 177 12.00 23.38 -2.96
C LEU A 177 11.72 23.53 -1.46
N HIS A 178 12.66 24.16 -0.73
CA HIS A 178 12.59 24.34 0.71
C HIS A 178 11.51 25.37 1.14
N HIS A 179 11.35 26.47 0.41
CA HIS A 179 10.34 27.48 0.73
C HIS A 179 8.91 26.97 0.58
N ARG A 180 8.70 25.95 -0.24
CA ARG A 180 7.39 25.35 -0.50
C ARG A 180 7.15 24.04 0.24
N CYS A 181 8.17 23.27 0.54
CA CYS A 181 8.07 22.02 1.29
C CYS A 181 8.21 22.25 2.80
N ARG A 182 7.11 22.44 3.50
CA ARG A 182 7.08 22.53 4.99
C ARG A 182 7.70 21.34 5.72
N VAL A 183 7.92 20.22 5.05
CA VAL A 183 8.52 19.01 5.64
C VAL A 183 10.02 19.19 5.85
N LEU A 184 10.72 19.81 4.91
CA LEU A 184 12.16 20.10 5.01
C LEU A 184 12.45 21.15 6.09
N VAL A 185 11.57 22.13 6.29
CA VAL A 185 11.70 23.14 7.36
C VAL A 185 11.70 22.52 8.75
N LYS A 186 10.93 21.46 8.99
CA LYS A 186 10.93 20.77 10.29
C LYS A 186 12.23 20.00 10.56
N GLN A 187 12.91 19.50 9.53
CA GLN A 187 14.21 18.83 9.68
C GLN A 187 15.35 19.86 9.79
N LEU A 188 15.29 20.94 9.04
CA LEU A 188 16.29 22.03 9.10
C LEU A 188 16.16 22.89 10.38
N ALA A 189 14.99 23.01 10.98
CA ALA A 189 14.81 23.67 12.28
C ALA A 189 15.58 22.98 13.44
N ARG A 190 16.12 21.79 13.22
CA ARG A 190 17.03 21.10 14.15
C ARG A 190 18.50 21.35 13.85
N ILE A 191 18.84 22.05 12.76
CA ILE A 191 20.21 22.48 12.49
C ILE A 191 20.50 23.69 13.39
N PRO A 192 21.57 23.66 14.19
CA PRO A 192 21.92 24.82 15.00
C PRO A 192 22.05 26.09 14.15
N ALA A 193 21.44 27.19 14.59
CA ALA A 193 21.33 28.45 13.86
C ALA A 193 22.67 29.00 13.33
N GLY A 194 23.81 28.67 13.95
CA GLY A 194 25.13 29.07 13.51
C GLY A 194 25.62 28.51 12.18
N ILE A 195 24.91 27.54 11.59
CA ILE A 195 25.24 26.97 10.26
C ILE A 195 24.53 27.74 9.15
N ILE A 196 23.38 28.32 9.44
CA ILE A 196 22.55 29.08 8.47
C ILE A 196 23.10 30.50 8.32
N GLU A 197 23.74 31.08 9.36
CA GLU A 197 24.33 32.41 9.32
C GLU A 197 25.60 32.51 8.49
N ALA A 198 26.24 31.40 8.10
CA ALA A 198 27.43 31.37 7.28
C ALA A 198 27.19 31.61 5.76
N ALA A 199 25.98 31.92 5.34
CA ALA A 199 25.69 32.28 3.96
C ALA A 199 25.90 33.81 3.78
N PRO A 200 26.96 34.26 3.12
CA PRO A 200 27.22 35.70 2.95
C PRO A 200 26.17 36.31 2.00
N ARG A 201 25.54 37.36 2.48
CA ARG A 201 24.74 38.25 1.65
C ARG A 201 25.66 38.98 0.65
N LYS A 202 25.36 38.80 -0.64
CA LYS A 202 25.84 39.55 -1.81
C LYS A 202 27.27 39.29 -2.33
N GLY A 203 27.28 38.85 -3.58
CA GLY A 203 28.32 39.09 -4.54
C GLY A 203 29.32 37.95 -4.74
N ASN A 204 29.23 37.34 -5.94
CA ASN A 204 30.16 36.42 -6.57
C ASN A 204 30.22 34.94 -6.09
N SER A 205 29.57 34.12 -6.87
CA SER A 205 29.98 32.79 -7.33
C SER A 205 31.14 32.10 -6.63
N ARG A 206 30.87 31.41 -5.58
CA ARG A 206 31.50 30.21 -5.00
C ARG A 206 31.26 30.18 -3.49
N GLN A 207 30.06 29.85 -3.08
CA GLN A 207 29.84 29.54 -1.67
C GLN A 207 30.32 28.10 -1.41
N VAL A 208 31.57 27.95 -1.07
CA VAL A 208 32.09 26.71 -0.49
C VAL A 208 31.90 26.83 1.02
N VAL A 209 30.94 26.12 1.56
CA VAL A 209 30.83 25.98 3.01
C VAL A 209 31.91 25.01 3.46
N HIS A 210 33.00 25.53 4.01
CA HIS A 210 34.05 24.74 4.66
C HIS A 210 33.48 24.13 5.95
N THR A 211 33.07 22.87 5.89
CA THR A 211 32.75 22.11 7.09
C THR A 211 34.00 21.51 7.69
N ARG A 212 34.27 21.81 8.97
CA ARG A 212 35.30 21.08 9.75
C ARG A 212 34.96 19.57 9.72
N ALA A 213 35.98 18.74 9.69
CA ALA A 213 35.88 17.27 9.55
C ALA A 213 34.97 16.57 10.59
N SER A 214 34.56 17.22 11.66
CA SER A 214 33.58 16.71 12.64
C SER A 214 32.13 16.76 12.16
N PHE A 215 31.81 17.60 11.18
CA PHE A 215 30.44 17.74 10.64
C PHE A 215 30.08 16.65 9.62
N THR A 216 31.06 16.12 8.88
CA THR A 216 30.86 15.10 7.85
C THR A 216 30.26 13.78 8.36
N LYS A 217 30.34 13.51 9.66
CA LYS A 217 29.74 12.33 10.28
C LYS A 217 28.22 12.44 10.50
N GLN A 218 27.65 13.64 10.53
CA GLN A 218 26.24 13.89 10.84
C GLN A 218 25.40 14.28 9.63
N TYR A 219 25.99 14.69 8.50
CA TYR A 219 25.29 15.22 7.35
C TYR A 219 25.62 14.46 6.07
N ASN A 220 24.65 14.33 5.20
CA ASN A 220 24.88 13.92 3.82
C ASN A 220 25.14 15.16 2.97
N LEU A 221 26.25 15.12 2.23
CA LEU A 221 26.58 16.18 1.27
C LEU A 221 25.83 15.90 -0.03
N VAL A 222 25.03 16.85 -0.47
CA VAL A 222 24.32 16.80 -1.76
C VAL A 222 24.83 17.95 -2.62
N LEU A 223 25.40 17.62 -3.76
CA LEU A 223 25.81 18.60 -4.75
C LEU A 223 24.66 18.81 -5.74
N ALA A 224 24.10 20.02 -5.74
CA ALA A 224 23.27 20.49 -6.83
C ALA A 224 24.21 21.06 -7.90
N ASN A 225 24.32 20.40 -9.04
CA ASN A 225 25.21 20.87 -10.10
C ASN A 225 24.66 22.13 -10.76
N GLY A 226 25.46 23.21 -10.69
CA GLY A 226 25.44 24.18 -11.73
C GLY A 226 26.33 23.70 -12.90
N ARG A 227 25.82 23.74 -14.11
CA ARG A 227 26.65 23.75 -15.31
C ARG A 227 27.55 24.96 -15.34
#